data_ce7f9431adc7c89207caca2aeb73c5cc
#
_entry.id   ce7f9431adc7c89207caca2aeb73c5cc
#
_cell.length_a   1.000
_cell.length_b   1.000
_cell.length_c   1.000
_cell.angle_alpha   90.00
_cell.angle_beta   90.00
_cell.angle_gamma   90.00
#
_symmetry.space_group_name_H-M   'P 1'
#
loop_
_entity.id
_entity.type
_entity.pdbx_description
1 polymer ?
#
loop_
_entity_poly.entity_id
_entity_poly.type
_entity_poly.pdbx_seq_one_letter_code
_entity_poly.pdbx_strand_id
1 'polypeptide(L)'
;MTSSITLCIPSSCISRRSCKNLEQATFTAYQIARAACTYNVGEIVILDVPENIEPEESKKITFEEKSTTASDSSRLLAALLQFFTTPSYLVKTMFQASVTEYFKIAKKLPKIPNLPYMQNEAASCFREGISIPRKSIVKKNAEGKVVKKKKPATTKYVQTGEREMLELEKEIPINTRVTVNTKTKRVVSPDEAYGKAGALKTFGYHVRVATKFSSLFTEPGYTEGYDRCIYASSGDYFSNEQPVTGLPSYKKETDKRLLLVVAKWNDIQKAFKFETIEGVTEATQMMDCILEIPLGTRIEDGVLISLAKL
;
A
#
# COMPACT_ATOMS: atom_id res chain seq x y z
N MET A 1 -16.77 -2.29 -18.45
CA MET A 1 -15.35 -2.07 -18.05
C MET A 1 -15.31 -2.08 -16.55
N THR A 2 -14.42 -2.81 -15.91
CA THR A 2 -14.27 -2.79 -14.44
C THR A 2 -13.62 -1.48 -14.02
N SER A 3 -14.26 -0.76 -13.10
CA SER A 3 -13.70 0.47 -12.51
C SER A 3 -12.39 0.17 -11.79
N SER A 4 -11.43 1.06 -11.91
CA SER A 4 -10.18 0.98 -11.13
C SER A 4 -10.37 1.73 -9.83
N ILE A 5 -10.20 1.06 -8.70
CA ILE A 5 -10.46 1.61 -7.36
C ILE A 5 -9.14 1.90 -6.67
N THR A 6 -8.98 3.14 -6.20
CA THR A 6 -7.99 3.54 -5.20
C THR A 6 -8.70 3.67 -3.86
N LEU A 7 -8.22 2.95 -2.86
CA LEU A 7 -8.74 2.98 -1.49
C LEU A 7 -7.88 3.91 -0.64
N CYS A 8 -8.47 4.91 -0.02
CA CYS A 8 -7.83 5.75 0.98
C CYS A 8 -8.30 5.36 2.38
N ILE A 9 -7.35 5.14 3.29
CA ILE A 9 -7.58 4.85 4.70
C ILE A 9 -6.67 5.72 5.58
N PRO A 10 -7.11 6.16 6.77
CA PRO A 10 -6.28 6.95 7.66
C PRO A 10 -5.31 6.07 8.45
N SER A 11 -4.13 6.59 8.76
CA SER A 11 -3.14 5.93 9.63
C SER A 11 -3.66 5.67 11.04
N SER A 12 -4.63 6.47 11.49
CA SER A 12 -5.29 6.36 12.80
C SER A 12 -5.99 5.01 13.02
N CYS A 13 -6.28 4.25 11.95
CA CYS A 13 -6.93 2.94 12.05
C CYS A 13 -6.11 1.93 12.86
N ILE A 14 -4.79 2.08 12.91
CA ILE A 14 -3.89 1.26 13.73
C ILE A 14 -3.19 2.05 14.84
N SER A 15 -3.63 3.29 15.11
CA SER A 15 -3.09 4.09 16.22
C SER A 15 -3.28 3.39 17.57
N ARG A 16 -2.55 3.80 18.59
CA ARG A 16 -2.67 3.27 19.96
C ARG A 16 -4.08 3.40 20.55
N ARG A 17 -4.85 4.38 20.07
CA ARG A 17 -6.26 4.55 20.46
C ARG A 17 -7.15 3.49 19.82
N SER A 18 -6.85 3.08 18.60
CA SER A 18 -7.63 2.10 17.82
C SER A 18 -7.19 0.66 18.09
N CYS A 19 -5.90 0.43 18.31
CA CYS A 19 -5.28 -0.89 18.51
C CYS A 19 -4.40 -0.88 19.77
N LYS A 20 -4.68 -1.77 20.72
CA LYS A 20 -3.91 -1.87 21.98
C LYS A 20 -2.55 -2.51 21.83
N ASN A 21 -2.38 -3.36 20.79
CA ASN A 21 -1.15 -4.11 20.57
C ASN A 21 -0.90 -4.36 19.08
N LEU A 22 0.28 -4.86 18.75
CA LEU A 22 0.68 -5.20 17.39
C LEU A 22 -0.22 -6.27 16.74
N GLU A 23 -0.82 -7.17 17.53
CA GLU A 23 -1.70 -8.21 17.02
C GLU A 23 -2.96 -7.60 16.42
N GLN A 24 -3.60 -6.68 17.14
CA GLN A 24 -4.79 -5.98 16.65
C GLN A 24 -4.46 -5.14 15.41
N ALA A 25 -3.37 -4.36 15.43
CA ALA A 25 -2.92 -3.59 14.28
C ALA A 25 -2.65 -4.47 13.04
N THR A 26 -2.00 -5.62 13.26
CA THR A 26 -1.72 -6.58 12.19
C THR A 26 -3.01 -7.19 11.64
N PHE A 27 -3.97 -7.51 12.52
CA PHE A 27 -5.25 -8.08 12.10
C PHE A 27 -6.09 -7.07 11.31
N THR A 28 -6.18 -5.82 11.77
CA THR A 28 -6.83 -4.73 11.01
C THR A 28 -6.22 -4.56 9.62
N ALA A 29 -4.89 -4.46 9.53
CA ALA A 29 -4.19 -4.37 8.25
C ALA A 29 -4.44 -5.59 7.35
N TYR A 30 -4.50 -6.81 7.93
CA TYR A 30 -4.81 -8.04 7.19
C TYR A 30 -6.23 -8.05 6.62
N GLN A 31 -7.22 -7.62 7.39
CA GLN A 31 -8.62 -7.56 6.92
C GLN A 31 -8.76 -6.57 5.76
N ILE A 32 -8.12 -5.39 5.87
CA ILE A 32 -8.09 -4.39 4.79
C ILE A 32 -7.40 -4.97 3.55
N ALA A 33 -6.24 -5.60 3.71
CA ALA A 33 -5.51 -6.23 2.61
C ALA A 33 -6.34 -7.30 1.90
N ARG A 34 -7.04 -8.14 2.68
CA ARG A 34 -7.92 -9.19 2.15
C ARG A 34 -9.09 -8.61 1.37
N ALA A 35 -9.77 -7.59 1.91
CA ALA A 35 -10.85 -6.92 1.21
C ALA A 35 -10.36 -6.28 -0.09
N ALA A 36 -9.25 -5.54 -0.05
CA ALA A 36 -8.65 -4.90 -1.21
C ALA A 36 -8.30 -5.91 -2.32
N CYS A 37 -7.71 -7.06 -1.98
CA CYS A 37 -7.43 -8.12 -2.95
C CYS A 37 -8.70 -8.78 -3.49
N THR A 38 -9.73 -8.97 -2.66
CA THR A 38 -11.00 -9.58 -3.07
C THR A 38 -11.73 -8.73 -4.11
N TYR A 39 -11.71 -7.42 -3.94
CA TYR A 39 -12.40 -6.46 -4.82
C TYR A 39 -11.49 -5.79 -5.85
N ASN A 40 -10.28 -6.31 -6.03
CA ASN A 40 -9.36 -5.84 -7.06
C ASN A 40 -8.99 -4.36 -6.95
N VAL A 41 -8.79 -3.87 -5.73
CA VAL A 41 -8.27 -2.52 -5.48
C VAL A 41 -6.88 -2.38 -6.11
N GLY A 42 -6.66 -1.34 -6.89
CA GLY A 42 -5.38 -1.11 -7.57
C GLY A 42 -4.34 -0.44 -6.68
N GLU A 43 -4.77 0.46 -5.80
CA GLU A 43 -3.90 1.20 -4.88
C GLU A 43 -4.56 1.37 -3.52
N ILE A 44 -3.78 1.25 -2.44
CA ILE A 44 -4.17 1.68 -1.10
C ILE A 44 -3.33 2.91 -0.74
N VAL A 45 -4.00 4.03 -0.51
CA VAL A 45 -3.38 5.27 -0.02
C VAL A 45 -3.61 5.39 1.46
N ILE A 46 -2.54 5.52 2.23
CA ILE A 46 -2.59 5.76 3.67
C ILE A 46 -2.51 7.26 3.87
N LEU A 47 -3.61 7.87 4.30
CA LEU A 47 -3.60 9.27 4.73
C LEU A 47 -2.96 9.36 6.10
N ASP A 48 -1.84 10.06 6.18
CA ASP A 48 -1.15 10.29 7.43
C ASP A 48 -1.90 11.32 8.28
N VAL A 49 -2.52 10.84 9.36
CA VAL A 49 -3.27 11.69 10.29
C VAL A 49 -2.36 11.97 11.48
N PRO A 50 -2.06 13.24 11.76
CA PRO A 50 -1.23 13.60 12.90
C PRO A 50 -1.82 13.11 14.21
N GLU A 51 -1.07 12.33 14.96
CA GLU A 51 -1.42 11.93 16.31
C GLU A 51 -1.03 13.05 17.28
N ASN A 52 -2.00 13.61 18.01
CA ASN A 52 -1.71 14.44 19.18
C ASN A 52 -1.20 13.52 20.29
N ILE A 53 0.09 13.21 20.27
CA ILE A 53 0.73 12.44 21.34
C ILE A 53 1.28 13.43 22.34
N GLU A 54 0.77 13.39 23.57
CA GLU A 54 1.43 14.01 24.71
C GLU A 54 2.84 13.43 24.85
N PRO A 55 3.88 14.24 25.17
CA PRO A 55 5.28 13.83 25.06
C PRO A 55 5.71 12.65 25.93
N GLU A 56 4.93 12.25 26.91
CA GLU A 56 5.34 11.27 27.94
C GLU A 56 5.05 9.79 27.58
N GLU A 57 4.27 9.49 26.57
CA GLU A 57 3.87 8.10 26.25
C GLU A 57 4.59 7.47 25.05
N SER A 58 5.50 8.18 24.43
CA SER A 58 6.20 7.68 23.23
C SER A 58 7.33 6.69 23.57
N LYS A 59 7.00 5.44 23.87
CA LYS A 59 7.91 4.34 23.57
C LYS A 59 7.94 4.19 22.05
N LYS A 60 8.90 4.90 21.44
CA LYS A 60 9.07 5.02 19.99
C LYS A 60 9.27 3.66 19.35
N ILE A 61 8.36 3.30 18.43
CA ILE A 61 8.68 2.40 17.33
C ILE A 61 9.56 3.24 16.39
N THR A 62 10.85 3.31 16.67
CA THR A 62 11.78 4.08 15.86
C THR A 62 12.13 3.28 14.62
N PHE A 63 11.56 3.65 13.49
CA PHE A 63 12.18 3.33 12.21
C PHE A 63 13.37 4.27 12.03
N GLU A 64 14.57 3.73 12.10
CA GLU A 64 15.80 4.49 11.87
C GLU A 64 15.97 4.86 10.39
N GLU A 65 15.12 5.74 9.87
CA GLU A 65 15.38 6.44 8.61
C GLU A 65 15.16 7.93 8.79
N LYS A 66 16.27 8.64 8.80
CA LYS A 66 16.38 10.09 8.85
C LYS A 66 15.90 10.72 7.54
N SER A 67 14.62 10.79 7.25
CA SER A 67 14.10 11.76 6.25
C SER A 67 12.64 11.58 5.81
N THR A 68 11.80 10.88 6.53
CA THR A 68 10.38 10.84 6.15
C THR A 68 9.52 11.59 7.16
N THR A 69 8.65 12.46 6.65
CA THR A 69 7.68 13.24 7.43
C THR A 69 6.47 12.40 7.89
N ALA A 70 6.38 11.12 7.49
CA ALA A 70 5.29 10.24 7.82
C ALA A 70 5.36 9.70 9.26
N SER A 71 4.19 9.54 9.91
CA SER A 71 4.08 8.99 11.27
C SER A 71 4.49 7.52 11.36
N ASP A 72 4.81 7.06 12.58
CA ASP A 72 5.17 5.65 12.81
C ASP A 72 4.01 4.71 12.50
N SER A 73 2.75 5.12 12.76
CA SER A 73 1.54 4.37 12.40
C SER A 73 1.41 4.21 10.89
N SER A 74 1.63 5.29 10.11
CA SER A 74 1.60 5.22 8.64
C SER A 74 2.63 4.26 8.08
N ARG A 75 3.86 4.30 8.61
CA ARG A 75 4.96 3.42 8.18
C ARG A 75 4.68 1.97 8.51
N LEU A 76 4.22 1.68 9.73
CA LEU A 76 3.85 0.34 10.14
C LEU A 76 2.71 -0.22 9.27
N LEU A 77 1.67 0.58 9.04
CA LEU A 77 0.54 0.19 8.19
C LEU A 77 1.00 -0.10 6.76
N ALA A 78 1.81 0.78 6.17
CA ALA A 78 2.38 0.58 4.85
C ALA A 78 3.22 -0.70 4.77
N ALA A 79 4.08 -0.95 5.76
CA ALA A 79 4.89 -2.15 5.81
C ALA A 79 4.05 -3.43 5.91
N LEU A 80 3.02 -3.45 6.76
CA LEU A 80 2.10 -4.59 6.90
C LEU A 80 1.32 -4.84 5.61
N LEU A 81 0.74 -3.80 5.01
CA LEU A 81 -0.01 -3.93 3.75
C LEU A 81 0.90 -4.44 2.62
N GLN A 82 2.11 -3.91 2.47
CA GLN A 82 3.08 -4.41 1.50
C GLN A 82 3.50 -5.85 1.79
N PHE A 83 3.67 -6.22 3.07
CA PHE A 83 4.00 -7.59 3.45
C PHE A 83 2.95 -8.59 2.96
N PHE A 84 1.67 -8.29 3.10
CA PHE A 84 0.59 -9.21 2.69
C PHE A 84 0.53 -9.48 1.18
N THR A 85 1.03 -8.58 0.35
CA THR A 85 1.14 -8.79 -1.11
C THR A 85 2.50 -9.35 -1.55
N THR A 86 3.44 -9.55 -0.62
CA THR A 86 4.80 -9.96 -0.95
C THR A 86 4.97 -11.47 -0.81
N PRO A 87 5.48 -12.17 -1.83
CA PRO A 87 5.87 -13.57 -1.72
C PRO A 87 6.87 -13.78 -0.58
N SER A 88 6.72 -14.89 0.17
CA SER A 88 7.55 -15.15 1.36
C SER A 88 9.06 -15.17 1.10
N TYR A 89 9.46 -15.60 -0.10
CA TYR A 89 10.87 -15.64 -0.51
C TYR A 89 11.47 -14.27 -0.82
N LEU A 90 10.64 -13.25 -1.08
CA LEU A 90 11.10 -11.88 -1.33
C LEU A 90 11.14 -11.00 -0.07
N VAL A 91 10.50 -11.41 1.01
CA VAL A 91 10.40 -10.60 2.24
C VAL A 91 11.77 -10.14 2.76
N LYS A 92 12.75 -11.05 2.82
CA LYS A 92 14.10 -10.70 3.31
C LYS A 92 14.87 -9.74 2.40
N THR A 93 14.52 -9.68 1.12
CA THR A 93 15.18 -8.82 0.14
C THR A 93 14.49 -7.46 0.04
N MET A 94 13.18 -7.41 0.22
CA MET A 94 12.38 -6.20 0.10
C MET A 94 12.35 -5.36 1.37
N PHE A 95 12.41 -6.01 2.55
CA PHE A 95 12.28 -5.31 3.83
C PHE A 95 13.58 -5.35 4.62
N GLN A 96 13.87 -4.26 5.31
CA GLN A 96 14.99 -4.20 6.23
C GLN A 96 14.79 -5.15 7.43
N ALA A 97 15.88 -5.62 8.03
CA ALA A 97 15.84 -6.57 9.14
C ALA A 97 15.03 -6.05 10.32
N SER A 98 15.17 -4.76 10.67
CA SER A 98 14.41 -4.08 11.73
C SER A 98 12.90 -4.15 11.52
N VAL A 99 12.44 -4.00 10.27
CA VAL A 99 11.01 -4.04 9.91
C VAL A 99 10.45 -5.46 9.96
N THR A 100 11.26 -6.47 9.64
CA THR A 100 10.80 -7.87 9.60
C THR A 100 10.38 -8.41 10.96
N GLU A 101 10.78 -7.77 12.05
CA GLU A 101 10.34 -8.13 13.40
C GLU A 101 8.85 -7.89 13.63
N TYR A 102 8.28 -6.85 13.01
CA TYR A 102 6.84 -6.55 13.08
C TYR A 102 5.98 -7.57 12.34
N PHE A 103 6.56 -8.39 11.46
CA PHE A 103 5.84 -9.40 10.69
C PHE A 103 5.68 -10.75 11.40
N LYS A 104 6.11 -10.88 12.66
CA LYS A 104 6.02 -12.15 13.42
C LYS A 104 4.57 -12.67 13.49
N ILE A 105 3.60 -11.77 13.69
CA ILE A 105 2.18 -12.08 13.74
C ILE A 105 1.62 -12.28 12.34
N ALA A 106 1.94 -11.36 11.42
CA ALA A 106 1.47 -11.40 10.04
C ALA A 106 1.85 -12.73 9.32
N LYS A 107 3.01 -13.30 9.64
CA LYS A 107 3.46 -14.61 9.10
C LYS A 107 2.59 -15.79 9.53
N LYS A 108 1.83 -15.67 10.63
CA LYS A 108 0.94 -16.72 11.15
C LYS A 108 -0.46 -16.63 10.55
N LEU A 109 -0.81 -15.51 9.92
CA LEU A 109 -2.11 -15.33 9.28
C LEU A 109 -2.17 -16.08 7.95
N PRO A 110 -3.38 -16.52 7.54
CA PRO A 110 -3.56 -17.18 6.25
C PRO A 110 -3.10 -16.28 5.09
N LYS A 111 -2.53 -16.91 4.06
CA LYS A 111 -2.19 -16.19 2.83
C LYS A 111 -3.47 -15.74 2.12
N ILE A 112 -3.40 -14.58 1.45
CA ILE A 112 -4.51 -14.07 0.65
C ILE A 112 -4.54 -14.85 -0.68
N PRO A 113 -5.61 -15.59 -0.99
CA PRO A 113 -5.63 -16.51 -2.12
C PRO A 113 -5.65 -15.83 -3.48
N ASN A 114 -6.15 -14.57 -3.55
CA ASN A 114 -6.35 -13.84 -4.81
C ASN A 114 -5.09 -13.14 -5.33
N LEU A 115 -3.95 -13.34 -4.68
CA LEU A 115 -2.69 -12.74 -5.11
C LEU A 115 -2.11 -13.46 -6.33
N PRO A 116 -1.57 -12.73 -7.32
CA PRO A 116 -1.05 -13.34 -8.56
C PRO A 116 -0.01 -14.44 -8.30
N TYR A 117 0.90 -14.25 -7.35
CA TYR A 117 1.93 -15.23 -7.06
C TYR A 117 1.39 -16.54 -6.43
N MET A 118 0.16 -16.55 -5.91
CA MET A 118 -0.48 -17.75 -5.39
C MET A 118 -0.93 -18.70 -6.51
N GLN A 119 -1.08 -18.20 -7.73
CA GLN A 119 -1.43 -18.98 -8.92
C GLN A 119 -0.21 -19.71 -9.52
N ASN A 120 0.99 -19.40 -9.04
CA ASN A 120 2.23 -20.08 -9.46
C ASN A 120 2.35 -21.45 -8.80
N GLU A 121 1.58 -22.40 -9.28
CA GLU A 121 1.84 -23.79 -8.99
C GLU A 121 3.16 -24.25 -9.63
N ALA A 122 3.71 -25.36 -9.16
CA ALA A 122 5.05 -25.84 -9.49
C ALA A 122 5.39 -25.98 -11.00
N ALA A 123 4.40 -25.90 -11.88
CA ALA A 123 4.54 -26.00 -13.32
C ALA A 123 4.68 -24.64 -14.06
N SER A 124 4.46 -23.53 -13.38
CA SER A 124 4.51 -22.22 -14.02
C SER A 124 5.94 -21.77 -14.28
N CYS A 125 6.19 -21.27 -15.50
CA CYS A 125 7.46 -20.62 -15.82
C CYS A 125 7.52 -19.14 -15.41
N PHE A 126 6.46 -18.61 -14.80
CA PHE A 126 6.41 -17.23 -14.35
C PHE A 126 6.67 -17.13 -12.85
N ARG A 127 7.52 -16.19 -12.46
CA ARG A 127 7.81 -15.90 -11.05
C ARG A 127 7.94 -14.41 -10.81
N GLU A 128 7.54 -14.01 -9.61
CA GLU A 128 7.85 -12.66 -9.16
C GLU A 128 9.26 -12.59 -8.60
N GLY A 129 9.92 -11.49 -8.87
CA GLY A 129 11.27 -11.24 -8.40
C GLY A 129 11.53 -9.76 -8.13
N ILE A 130 12.64 -9.48 -7.51
CA ILE A 130 13.16 -8.12 -7.32
C ILE A 130 14.53 -7.99 -7.97
N SER A 131 14.70 -6.90 -8.72
CA SER A 131 15.98 -6.59 -9.35
C SER A 131 17.00 -6.12 -8.30
N ILE A 132 18.13 -6.76 -8.25
CA ILE A 132 19.21 -6.47 -7.29
C ILE A 132 20.54 -6.24 -8.01
N PRO A 133 21.40 -5.34 -7.49
CA PRO A 133 22.72 -5.17 -8.07
C PRO A 133 23.54 -6.45 -7.89
N ARG A 134 24.29 -6.86 -8.91
CA ARG A 134 25.31 -7.89 -8.75
C ARG A 134 26.30 -7.41 -7.69
N LYS A 135 26.62 -8.24 -6.72
CA LYS A 135 27.67 -7.94 -5.74
C LYS A 135 28.94 -7.61 -6.51
N SER A 136 29.36 -6.34 -6.52
CA SER A 136 30.58 -5.93 -7.18
C SER A 136 31.77 -6.63 -6.50
N ILE A 137 32.58 -7.32 -7.31
CA ILE A 137 33.88 -7.78 -6.83
C ILE A 137 34.67 -6.51 -6.50
N VAL A 138 35.00 -6.34 -5.22
CA VAL A 138 35.75 -5.19 -4.73
C VAL A 138 37.14 -5.25 -5.37
N LYS A 139 37.38 -4.44 -6.39
CA LYS A 139 38.74 -4.30 -6.94
C LYS A 139 39.52 -3.38 -5.99
N LYS A 140 40.55 -3.90 -5.38
CA LYS A 140 41.54 -3.11 -4.68
C LYS A 140 42.51 -2.52 -5.71
N ASN A 141 42.80 -1.23 -5.63
CA ASN A 141 43.88 -0.61 -6.43
C ASN A 141 45.25 -1.16 -5.98
N ALA A 142 46.26 -0.93 -6.77
CA ALA A 142 47.63 -1.33 -6.47
C ALA A 142 48.15 -0.89 -5.08
N GLU A 143 47.51 0.13 -4.51
CA GLU A 143 47.77 0.66 -3.16
C GLU A 143 46.87 0.06 -2.05
N GLY A 144 46.07 -0.97 -2.33
CA GLY A 144 45.22 -1.63 -1.35
C GLY A 144 43.93 -0.84 -0.96
N LYS A 145 43.68 0.35 -1.52
CA LYS A 145 42.51 1.16 -1.22
C LYS A 145 41.28 0.68 -2.00
N VAL A 146 40.17 0.54 -1.29
CA VAL A 146 38.85 0.15 -1.88
C VAL A 146 38.31 1.31 -2.68
N VAL A 147 38.21 1.17 -4.02
CA VAL A 147 37.55 2.15 -4.89
C VAL A 147 36.04 1.95 -4.78
N LYS A 148 35.34 2.87 -4.11
CA LYS A 148 33.87 2.92 -4.09
C LYS A 148 33.36 3.25 -5.48
N LYS A 149 32.98 2.23 -6.28
CA LYS A 149 32.22 2.48 -7.53
C LYS A 149 30.85 3.02 -7.20
N LYS A 150 30.37 4.00 -8.00
CA LYS A 150 28.96 4.42 -7.97
C LYS A 150 28.09 3.18 -8.11
N LYS A 151 27.06 3.05 -7.26
CA LYS A 151 26.08 1.97 -7.40
C LYS A 151 25.45 2.07 -8.80
N PRO A 152 25.41 0.99 -9.58
CA PRO A 152 24.78 1.03 -10.89
C PRO A 152 23.29 1.36 -10.74
N ALA A 153 22.71 2.12 -11.66
CA ALA A 153 21.29 2.46 -11.66
C ALA A 153 20.43 1.30 -12.21
N THR A 154 21.02 0.43 -13.05
CA THR A 154 20.36 -0.69 -13.71
C THR A 154 21.06 -2.00 -13.41
N THR A 155 20.36 -3.11 -13.61
CA THR A 155 20.87 -4.46 -13.42
C THR A 155 20.17 -5.46 -14.34
N LYS A 156 20.85 -6.57 -14.64
CA LYS A 156 20.27 -7.75 -15.31
C LYS A 156 19.85 -8.85 -14.32
N TYR A 157 20.17 -8.69 -13.03
CA TYR A 157 19.98 -9.75 -12.04
C TYR A 157 18.70 -9.57 -11.23
N VAL A 158 17.90 -10.64 -11.19
CA VAL A 158 16.63 -10.69 -10.46
C VAL A 158 16.69 -11.84 -9.45
N GLN A 159 16.37 -11.52 -8.20
CA GLN A 159 16.15 -12.52 -7.15
C GLN A 159 14.72 -13.04 -7.24
N THR A 160 14.56 -14.33 -7.52
CA THR A 160 13.28 -15.02 -7.69
C THR A 160 12.99 -16.02 -6.56
N GLY A 161 13.78 -16.00 -5.49
CA GLY A 161 13.68 -16.97 -4.40
C GLY A 161 14.43 -18.28 -4.65
N GLU A 162 15.08 -18.42 -5.78
CA GLU A 162 15.96 -19.56 -6.09
C GLU A 162 17.37 -19.34 -5.55
N ARG A 163 18.18 -20.41 -5.53
CA ARG A 163 19.58 -20.31 -5.07
C ARG A 163 20.40 -19.37 -5.92
N GLU A 164 20.17 -19.40 -7.23
CA GLU A 164 20.85 -18.56 -8.19
C GLU A 164 19.95 -17.40 -8.62
N MET A 165 20.59 -16.25 -8.87
CA MET A 165 19.89 -15.10 -9.42
C MET A 165 19.61 -15.35 -10.89
N LEU A 166 18.41 -14.99 -11.34
CA LEU A 166 18.06 -15.04 -12.75
C LEU A 166 18.74 -13.87 -13.47
N GLU A 167 19.51 -14.17 -14.51
CA GLU A 167 20.08 -13.16 -15.40
C GLU A 167 19.14 -12.88 -16.56
N LEU A 168 18.69 -11.64 -16.69
CA LEU A 168 17.79 -11.19 -17.75
C LEU A 168 18.54 -10.86 -19.05
N GLU A 169 17.84 -10.91 -20.17
CA GLU A 169 18.38 -10.45 -21.47
C GLU A 169 18.61 -8.93 -21.47
N LYS A 170 17.71 -8.15 -20.88
CA LYS A 170 17.75 -6.67 -20.83
C LYS A 170 17.97 -6.16 -19.42
N GLU A 171 18.62 -5.00 -19.31
CA GLU A 171 18.78 -4.30 -18.04
C GLU A 171 17.48 -3.63 -17.60
N ILE A 172 17.22 -3.65 -16.31
CA ILE A 172 16.08 -3.00 -15.65
C ILE A 172 16.57 -2.16 -14.47
N PRO A 173 15.82 -1.17 -14.01
CA PRO A 173 16.17 -0.40 -12.82
C PRO A 173 16.33 -1.30 -11.59
N ILE A 174 17.23 -0.93 -10.68
CA ILE A 174 17.46 -1.65 -9.42
C ILE A 174 16.28 -1.44 -8.46
N ASN A 175 16.07 -2.41 -7.57
CA ASN A 175 15.00 -2.40 -6.56
C ASN A 175 13.58 -2.35 -7.16
N THR A 176 13.43 -2.82 -8.39
CA THR A 176 12.13 -2.93 -9.06
C THR A 176 11.58 -4.34 -8.91
N ARG A 177 10.35 -4.46 -8.42
CA ARG A 177 9.60 -5.72 -8.39
C ARG A 177 9.07 -5.99 -9.80
N VAL A 178 9.30 -7.19 -10.30
CA VAL A 178 8.95 -7.59 -11.68
C VAL A 178 8.42 -9.02 -11.70
N THR A 179 7.57 -9.31 -12.69
CA THR A 179 7.24 -10.69 -13.07
C THR A 179 8.18 -11.12 -14.19
N VAL A 180 8.81 -12.26 -14.05
CA VAL A 180 9.77 -12.79 -15.01
C VAL A 180 9.35 -14.16 -15.51
N ASN A 181 9.59 -14.41 -16.78
CA ASN A 181 9.53 -15.75 -17.34
C ASN A 181 10.93 -16.39 -17.19
N THR A 182 11.00 -17.45 -16.37
CA THR A 182 12.27 -18.11 -16.01
C THR A 182 12.89 -18.87 -17.18
N LYS A 183 12.07 -19.30 -18.16
CA LYS A 183 12.56 -20.00 -19.37
C LYS A 183 13.14 -19.03 -20.39
N THR A 184 12.41 -17.94 -20.68
CA THR A 184 12.84 -16.94 -21.67
C THR A 184 13.73 -15.85 -21.10
N LYS A 185 13.91 -15.80 -19.77
CA LYS A 185 14.72 -14.79 -19.05
C LYS A 185 14.32 -13.35 -19.36
N ARG A 186 13.02 -13.10 -19.53
CA ARG A 186 12.44 -11.79 -19.84
C ARG A 186 11.47 -11.35 -18.77
N VAL A 187 11.39 -10.04 -18.59
CA VAL A 187 10.31 -9.41 -17.82
C VAL A 187 9.05 -9.47 -18.66
N VAL A 188 7.97 -9.88 -18.04
CA VAL A 188 6.63 -10.01 -18.65
C VAL A 188 5.61 -9.18 -17.89
N SER A 189 4.54 -8.80 -18.56
CA SER A 189 3.43 -8.14 -17.88
C SER A 189 2.64 -9.15 -17.02
N PRO A 190 1.95 -8.71 -15.95
CA PRO A 190 1.06 -9.59 -15.21
C PRO A 190 -0.03 -10.23 -16.09
N ASP A 191 -0.56 -9.51 -17.08
CA ASP A 191 -1.56 -10.02 -18.02
C ASP A 191 -1.02 -11.17 -18.89
N GLU A 192 0.25 -11.08 -19.28
CA GLU A 192 0.92 -12.17 -20.02
C GLU A 192 1.17 -13.39 -19.13
N ALA A 193 1.57 -13.14 -17.88
CA ALA A 193 1.92 -14.22 -16.95
C ALA A 193 0.69 -14.98 -16.43
N TYR A 194 -0.39 -14.26 -16.12
CA TYR A 194 -1.53 -14.81 -15.36
C TYR A 194 -2.86 -14.71 -16.10
N GLY A 195 -2.90 -14.05 -17.25
CA GLY A 195 -4.10 -13.82 -18.05
C GLY A 195 -4.99 -12.70 -17.51
N LYS A 196 -5.91 -12.22 -18.35
CA LYS A 196 -6.78 -11.08 -18.02
C LYS A 196 -7.77 -11.34 -16.87
N ALA A 197 -8.15 -12.59 -16.66
CA ALA A 197 -9.12 -12.98 -15.63
C ALA A 197 -8.48 -13.19 -14.26
N GLY A 198 -7.17 -13.47 -14.20
CA GLY A 198 -6.48 -13.81 -12.95
C GLY A 198 -5.47 -12.78 -12.49
N ALA A 199 -5.05 -11.89 -13.39
CA ALA A 199 -4.13 -10.83 -13.04
C ALA A 199 -4.87 -9.52 -12.95
N LEU A 200 -4.89 -8.99 -11.79
CA LEU A 200 -4.86 -7.57 -11.62
C LEU A 200 -3.62 -7.05 -12.34
N LYS A 201 -3.72 -5.90 -12.95
CA LYS A 201 -2.59 -5.23 -13.64
C LYS A 201 -1.37 -4.99 -12.74
N THR A 202 -1.39 -5.51 -11.51
CA THR A 202 -0.42 -5.29 -10.44
C THR A 202 -0.17 -6.59 -9.66
N PHE A 203 0.79 -6.58 -8.76
CA PHE A 203 1.11 -7.70 -7.85
C PHE A 203 0.09 -7.88 -6.69
N GLY A 204 -1.08 -7.33 -6.80
CA GLY A 204 -2.12 -7.15 -5.82
C GLY A 204 -2.54 -5.69 -5.86
N TYR A 205 -2.24 -4.91 -4.83
CA TYR A 205 -2.40 -3.46 -4.79
C TYR A 205 -1.05 -2.78 -4.57
N HIS A 206 -0.93 -1.52 -4.98
CA HIS A 206 0.17 -0.66 -4.58
C HIS A 206 -0.14 0.02 -3.25
N VAL A 207 0.90 0.38 -2.50
CA VAL A 207 0.76 1.11 -1.23
C VAL A 207 1.51 2.43 -1.34
N ARG A 208 0.81 3.52 -1.07
CA ARG A 208 1.35 4.88 -1.02
C ARG A 208 0.97 5.56 0.30
N VAL A 209 1.85 6.37 0.84
CA VAL A 209 1.56 7.21 2.01
C VAL A 209 1.39 8.65 1.56
N ALA A 210 0.23 9.22 1.81
CA ALA A 210 -0.07 10.63 1.61
C ALA A 210 0.18 11.39 2.92
N THR A 211 1.23 12.17 2.99
CA THR A 211 1.60 12.95 4.19
C THR A 211 0.78 14.23 4.35
N LYS A 212 0.06 14.61 3.29
CA LYS A 212 -0.85 15.75 3.24
C LYS A 212 -2.18 15.31 2.64
N PHE A 213 -3.25 15.98 3.03
CA PHE A 213 -4.57 15.70 2.46
C PHE A 213 -4.60 15.99 0.94
N SER A 214 -3.97 17.09 0.50
CA SER A 214 -3.85 17.42 -0.92
C SER A 214 -3.15 16.37 -1.75
N SER A 215 -2.18 15.63 -1.17
CA SER A 215 -1.46 14.56 -1.87
C SER A 215 -2.34 13.40 -2.30
N LEU A 216 -3.56 13.26 -1.75
CA LEU A 216 -4.55 12.30 -2.24
C LEU A 216 -4.90 12.58 -3.70
N PHE A 217 -5.02 13.86 -4.07
CA PHE A 217 -5.52 14.32 -5.35
C PHE A 217 -4.41 14.76 -6.31
N THR A 218 -3.31 15.28 -5.77
CA THR A 218 -2.18 15.81 -6.58
C THR A 218 -1.19 14.72 -7.00
N GLU A 219 -1.18 13.58 -6.31
CA GLU A 219 -0.31 12.45 -6.60
C GLU A 219 -1.10 11.17 -6.92
N PRO A 220 -2.13 11.23 -7.79
CA PRO A 220 -2.89 10.03 -8.13
C PRO A 220 -2.02 9.05 -8.92
N GLY A 221 -2.32 7.76 -8.80
CA GLY A 221 -1.70 6.71 -9.63
C GLY A 221 -2.09 6.78 -11.12
N TYR A 222 -2.92 7.75 -11.49
CA TYR A 222 -3.43 7.97 -12.84
C TYR A 222 -3.08 9.37 -13.33
N THR A 223 -2.56 9.49 -14.54
CA THR A 223 -2.18 10.77 -15.15
C THR A 223 -3.33 11.77 -15.28
N GLU A 224 -4.56 11.27 -15.40
CA GLU A 224 -5.78 12.09 -15.56
C GLU A 224 -6.54 12.29 -14.23
N GLY A 225 -6.00 11.83 -13.10
CA GLY A 225 -6.65 11.90 -11.81
C GLY A 225 -7.82 10.93 -11.62
N TYR A 226 -8.65 11.18 -10.62
CA TYR A 226 -9.86 10.41 -10.33
C TYR A 226 -11.08 11.00 -11.01
N ASP A 227 -11.99 10.14 -11.47
CA ASP A 227 -13.26 10.59 -12.04
C ASP A 227 -14.25 10.95 -10.94
N ARG A 228 -14.14 10.28 -9.78
CA ARG A 228 -15.01 10.52 -8.63
C ARG A 228 -14.33 10.18 -7.32
N CYS A 229 -14.53 11.02 -6.32
CA CYS A 229 -14.12 10.82 -4.93
C CYS A 229 -15.33 10.50 -4.07
N ILE A 230 -15.35 9.29 -3.49
CA ILE A 230 -16.45 8.76 -2.69
C ILE A 230 -16.00 8.70 -1.23
N TYR A 231 -16.75 9.33 -0.34
CA TYR A 231 -16.51 9.23 1.09
C TYR A 231 -17.45 8.20 1.74
N ALA A 232 -16.91 7.33 2.60
CA ALA A 232 -17.66 6.42 3.44
C ALA A 232 -17.27 6.64 4.91
N SER A 233 -18.24 7.02 5.74
CA SER A 233 -18.00 7.27 7.16
C SER A 233 -17.82 5.97 7.91
N SER A 234 -16.63 5.76 8.46
CA SER A 234 -16.33 4.63 9.33
C SER A 234 -15.92 5.16 10.69
N GLY A 235 -16.79 5.05 11.68
CA GLY A 235 -16.58 5.60 13.01
C GLY A 235 -17.20 4.73 14.10
N ASP A 236 -16.86 5.03 15.35
CA ASP A 236 -17.46 4.37 16.50
C ASP A 236 -18.91 4.84 16.67
N TYR A 237 -19.80 3.93 17.07
CA TYR A 237 -21.22 4.21 17.27
C TYR A 237 -21.49 5.38 18.27
N PHE A 238 -20.62 5.50 19.27
CA PHE A 238 -20.70 6.54 20.28
C PHE A 238 -19.81 7.74 20.00
N SER A 239 -19.28 7.87 18.78
CA SER A 239 -18.53 9.08 18.41
C SER A 239 -19.51 10.26 18.37
N ASN A 240 -19.09 11.39 18.95
CA ASN A 240 -19.83 12.66 18.84
C ASN A 240 -19.64 13.32 17.45
N GLU A 241 -19.23 12.53 16.45
CA GLU A 241 -19.04 13.05 15.10
C GLU A 241 -20.39 13.38 14.48
N GLN A 242 -20.53 14.61 14.05
CA GLN A 242 -21.70 15.01 13.29
C GLN A 242 -21.65 14.33 11.91
N PRO A 243 -22.78 13.80 11.43
CA PRO A 243 -22.84 13.24 10.09
C PRO A 243 -22.45 14.32 9.08
N VAL A 244 -21.69 13.92 8.06
CA VAL A 244 -21.34 14.80 6.96
C VAL A 244 -22.62 15.16 6.22
N THR A 245 -22.92 16.46 6.16
CA THR A 245 -24.08 16.99 5.45
C THR A 245 -23.64 17.67 4.15
N GLY A 246 -24.55 17.72 3.17
CA GLY A 246 -24.33 18.45 1.92
C GLY A 246 -23.72 17.62 0.77
N LEU A 247 -23.26 16.40 1.03
CA LEU A 247 -22.83 15.51 -0.03
C LEU A 247 -24.01 14.65 -0.57
N PRO A 248 -24.16 14.51 -1.89
CA PRO A 248 -25.16 13.62 -2.46
C PRO A 248 -24.83 12.16 -2.18
N SER A 249 -25.86 11.30 -2.03
CA SER A 249 -25.64 9.86 -1.90
C SER A 249 -25.05 9.27 -3.18
N TYR A 250 -24.10 8.33 -3.03
CA TYR A 250 -23.48 7.65 -4.16
C TYR A 250 -24.52 6.91 -5.00
N LYS A 251 -24.44 7.12 -6.31
CA LYS A 251 -25.18 6.35 -7.31
C LYS A 251 -24.18 5.70 -8.24
N LYS A 252 -24.36 4.41 -8.49
CA LYS A 252 -23.49 3.65 -9.39
C LYS A 252 -23.60 4.18 -10.81
N GLU A 253 -22.48 4.64 -11.34
CA GLU A 253 -22.32 5.17 -12.68
C GLU A 253 -21.17 4.46 -13.40
N THR A 254 -20.89 4.88 -14.63
CA THR A 254 -19.84 4.29 -15.48
C THR A 254 -18.46 4.88 -15.22
N ASP A 255 -18.19 5.28 -13.98
CA ASP A 255 -16.88 5.84 -13.59
C ASP A 255 -15.77 4.80 -13.76
N LYS A 256 -14.63 5.25 -14.25
CA LYS A 256 -13.49 4.37 -14.52
C LYS A 256 -12.46 4.36 -13.40
N ARG A 257 -12.25 5.50 -12.73
CA ARG A 257 -11.21 5.72 -11.71
C ARG A 257 -11.84 6.31 -10.46
N LEU A 258 -12.04 5.48 -9.47
CA LEU A 258 -12.68 5.86 -8.22
C LEU A 258 -11.65 6.03 -7.10
N LEU A 259 -11.75 7.12 -6.35
CA LEU A 259 -11.12 7.26 -5.04
C LEU A 259 -12.16 7.00 -3.97
N LEU A 260 -12.03 5.90 -3.25
CA LEU A 260 -12.87 5.55 -2.10
C LEU A 260 -12.14 5.92 -0.81
N VAL A 261 -12.65 6.89 -0.07
CA VAL A 261 -12.10 7.34 1.22
C VAL A 261 -12.94 6.73 2.34
N VAL A 262 -12.36 5.80 3.10
CA VAL A 262 -13.02 5.16 4.25
C VAL A 262 -12.33 5.65 5.53
N ALA A 263 -12.96 6.56 6.25
CA ALA A 263 -12.35 7.22 7.40
C ALA A 263 -13.39 7.79 8.35
N LYS A 264 -13.00 8.09 9.58
CA LYS A 264 -13.75 9.00 10.47
C LYS A 264 -13.66 10.40 9.90
N TRP A 265 -14.77 11.12 9.92
CA TRP A 265 -14.76 12.51 9.42
C TRP A 265 -13.77 13.40 10.18
N ASN A 266 -13.65 13.18 11.47
CA ASN A 266 -12.70 13.89 12.32
C ASN A 266 -11.23 13.71 11.87
N ASP A 267 -10.87 12.53 11.38
CA ASP A 267 -9.53 12.27 10.87
C ASP A 267 -9.27 13.02 9.55
N ILE A 268 -10.28 13.09 8.67
CA ILE A 268 -10.23 13.88 7.44
C ILE A 268 -10.09 15.37 7.78
N GLN A 269 -10.91 15.88 8.70
CA GLN A 269 -10.82 17.28 9.14
C GLN A 269 -9.47 17.63 9.77
N LYS A 270 -8.89 16.72 10.56
CA LYS A 270 -7.55 16.92 11.12
C LYS A 270 -6.50 17.00 10.02
N ALA A 271 -6.48 16.05 9.09
CA ALA A 271 -5.54 16.05 7.97
C ALA A 271 -5.69 17.31 7.10
N PHE A 272 -6.92 17.76 6.84
CA PHE A 272 -7.21 18.97 6.08
C PHE A 272 -6.71 20.24 6.77
N LYS A 273 -6.88 20.35 8.09
CA LYS A 273 -6.46 21.54 8.87
C LYS A 273 -4.95 21.74 8.95
N PHE A 274 -4.15 20.71 8.66
CA PHE A 274 -2.69 20.80 8.68
C PHE A 274 -2.08 21.46 7.45
N GLU A 275 -2.90 21.77 6.44
CA GLU A 275 -2.44 22.46 5.25
C GLU A 275 -3.47 23.51 4.81
N THR A 276 -2.99 24.46 4.03
CA THR A 276 -3.86 25.44 3.37
C THR A 276 -3.92 25.07 1.89
N ILE A 277 -5.11 24.74 1.40
CA ILE A 277 -5.35 24.45 -0.01
C ILE A 277 -6.01 25.67 -0.62
N GLU A 278 -5.38 26.23 -1.64
CA GLU A 278 -5.88 27.43 -2.30
C GLU A 278 -7.27 27.16 -2.91
N GLY A 279 -8.24 28.01 -2.59
CA GLY A 279 -9.61 27.90 -3.10
C GLY A 279 -10.48 26.86 -2.40
N VAL A 280 -9.98 26.11 -1.41
CA VAL A 280 -10.74 25.11 -0.66
C VAL A 280 -10.85 25.50 0.80
N THR A 281 -12.07 25.71 1.27
CA THR A 281 -12.35 26.13 2.66
C THR A 281 -12.77 24.96 3.55
N GLU A 282 -13.33 23.90 2.96
CA GLU A 282 -13.82 22.71 3.69
C GLU A 282 -13.43 21.43 2.95
N ALA A 283 -13.13 20.38 3.73
CA ALA A 283 -12.78 19.08 3.17
C ALA A 283 -13.90 18.44 2.33
N THR A 284 -15.17 18.81 2.59
CA THR A 284 -16.35 18.36 1.82
C THR A 284 -16.26 18.76 0.35
N GLN A 285 -15.64 19.89 0.04
CA GLN A 285 -15.47 20.37 -1.35
C GLN A 285 -14.58 19.46 -2.21
N MET A 286 -13.80 18.60 -1.58
CA MET A 286 -12.93 17.62 -2.24
C MET A 286 -13.59 16.25 -2.40
N MET A 287 -14.84 16.08 -1.97
CA MET A 287 -15.61 14.86 -2.06
C MET A 287 -16.82 15.05 -2.98
N ASP A 288 -17.08 14.10 -3.86
CA ASP A 288 -18.19 14.20 -4.82
C ASP A 288 -19.49 13.61 -4.24
N CYS A 289 -19.40 12.56 -3.43
CA CYS A 289 -20.57 11.91 -2.86
C CYS A 289 -20.23 11.11 -1.60
N ILE A 290 -21.29 10.73 -0.88
CA ILE A 290 -21.20 9.85 0.30
C ILE A 290 -21.75 8.47 -0.02
N LEU A 291 -21.02 7.43 0.39
CA LEU A 291 -21.49 6.05 0.40
C LEU A 291 -21.93 5.68 1.81
N GLU A 292 -23.22 5.47 1.99
CA GLU A 292 -23.77 5.12 3.30
C GLU A 292 -23.40 3.70 3.69
N ILE A 293 -22.79 3.55 4.86
CA ILE A 293 -22.47 2.28 5.50
C ILE A 293 -23.06 2.27 6.93
N PRO A 294 -23.27 1.10 7.55
CA PRO A 294 -23.82 1.03 8.90
C PRO A 294 -23.00 1.81 9.92
N LEU A 295 -23.65 2.53 10.81
CA LEU A 295 -23.00 3.26 11.91
C LEU A 295 -22.24 2.30 12.84
N GLY A 296 -21.14 2.76 13.41
CA GLY A 296 -20.31 1.98 14.32
C GLY A 296 -19.41 0.96 13.62
N THR A 297 -19.35 1.00 12.30
CA THR A 297 -18.51 0.10 11.51
C THR A 297 -17.03 0.47 11.73
N ARG A 298 -16.20 -0.52 12.10
CA ARG A 298 -14.74 -0.34 12.13
C ARG A 298 -14.20 -0.17 10.72
N ILE A 299 -13.00 0.43 10.58
CA ILE A 299 -12.44 0.74 9.25
C ILE A 299 -12.30 -0.50 8.38
N GLU A 300 -11.81 -1.61 8.94
CA GLU A 300 -11.66 -2.87 8.19
C GLU A 300 -12.99 -3.42 7.65
N ASP A 301 -14.06 -3.30 8.43
CA ASP A 301 -15.41 -3.71 8.03
C ASP A 301 -16.01 -2.68 7.07
N GLY A 302 -15.79 -1.38 7.34
CA GLY A 302 -16.21 -0.28 6.48
C GLY A 302 -15.62 -0.39 5.08
N VAL A 303 -14.35 -0.75 4.97
CA VAL A 303 -13.69 -1.04 3.67
C VAL A 303 -14.37 -2.18 2.95
N LEU A 304 -14.62 -3.30 3.64
CA LEU A 304 -15.27 -4.47 3.02
C LEU A 304 -16.68 -4.14 2.53
N ILE A 305 -17.48 -3.47 3.37
CA ILE A 305 -18.87 -3.11 3.04
C ILE A 305 -18.90 -2.10 1.90
N SER A 306 -18.04 -1.09 1.95
CA SER A 306 -17.98 -0.06 0.90
C SER A 306 -17.61 -0.66 -0.45
N LEU A 307 -16.58 -1.52 -0.49
CA LEU A 307 -16.17 -2.20 -1.71
C LEU A 307 -17.25 -3.15 -2.26
N ALA A 308 -18.07 -3.75 -1.38
CA ALA A 308 -19.17 -4.60 -1.79
C ALA A 308 -20.38 -3.82 -2.39
N LYS A 309 -20.48 -2.53 -2.06
CA LYS A 309 -21.55 -1.64 -2.56
C LYS A 309 -21.19 -0.92 -3.86
N LEU A 310 -19.91 -0.81 -4.21
CA LEU A 310 -19.43 -0.25 -5.48
C LEU A 310 -19.62 -1.23 -6.64
#